data_0138bf83762c6bb5a531e012d11cdad5
#
_entry.id   0138bf83762c6bb5a531e012d11cdad5
#
_cell.length_a   1.000
_cell.length_b   1.000
_cell.length_c   1.000
_cell.angle_alpha   90.00
_cell.angle_beta   90.00
_cell.angle_gamma   90.00
#
_symmetry.space_group_name_H-M   'P 1'
#
loop_
_entity.id
_entity.type
_entity.pdbx_description
1 polymer ?
#
loop_
_entity_poly.entity_id
_entity_poly.type
_entity_poly.pdbx_seq_one_letter_code
_entity_poly.pdbx_strand_id
1 'polypeptide(L)'
;VRRIPNGLYASLFGVAYLILVTNVLLLVACLPLVLLLVTTDPVLSWPLLAVALPLCAPALMGAAAVFAAHSRGETAVVRTFWRAWRASWRRPVWLLAAATAVVVLVLVDVRFLAPTQIGVVVIPFLAVIALLVVGCVPVALVALAEAGGSTLRQAVKAAVFLAARRWHLSVVSLLVLAFQAYLFTASPALALGVSAAPALYLVWANARFTLRPALAADQPVAA
;
A
#
# COMPACT_ATOMS: atom_id res chain seq x y z
N VAL A 1 2.40 24.86 -36.77
CA VAL A 1 2.07 24.83 -35.32
C VAL A 1 1.18 23.63 -35.11
N ARG A 2 1.73 22.56 -34.51
CA ARG A 2 1.00 21.31 -34.20
C ARG A 2 0.00 21.62 -33.07
N ARG A 3 -1.30 21.69 -33.40
CA ARG A 3 -2.37 21.84 -32.39
C ARG A 3 -2.36 20.59 -31.53
N ILE A 4 -1.98 20.73 -30.26
CA ILE A 4 -2.09 19.66 -29.26
C ILE A 4 -3.59 19.35 -29.11
N PRO A 5 -4.02 18.07 -29.25
CA PRO A 5 -5.44 17.73 -29.17
C PRO A 5 -5.99 18.11 -27.78
N ASN A 6 -7.14 18.76 -27.73
CA ASN A 6 -7.81 19.18 -26.49
C ASN A 6 -8.03 18.01 -25.50
N GLY A 7 -8.06 16.76 -25.97
CA GLY A 7 -8.14 15.55 -25.16
C GLY A 7 -6.90 15.29 -24.29
N LEU A 8 -5.69 15.74 -24.69
CA LEU A 8 -4.48 15.57 -23.86
C LEU A 8 -4.51 16.47 -22.62
N TYR A 9 -4.96 17.71 -22.76
CA TYR A 9 -5.10 18.59 -21.60
C TYR A 9 -6.14 18.05 -20.61
N ALA A 10 -7.30 17.60 -21.11
CA ALA A 10 -8.35 17.03 -20.26
C ALA A 10 -7.87 15.78 -19.51
N SER A 11 -7.07 14.91 -20.15
CA SER A 11 -6.51 13.72 -19.48
C SER A 11 -5.44 14.09 -18.46
N LEU A 12 -4.56 15.05 -18.74
CA LEU A 12 -3.54 15.53 -17.81
C LEU A 12 -4.17 16.17 -16.56
N PHE A 13 -5.15 17.04 -16.75
CA PHE A 13 -5.90 17.65 -15.63
C PHE A 13 -6.65 16.59 -14.83
N GLY A 14 -7.24 15.59 -15.48
CA GLY A 14 -7.91 14.47 -14.81
C GLY A 14 -6.97 13.65 -13.91
N VAL A 15 -5.77 13.34 -14.39
CA VAL A 15 -4.75 12.62 -13.61
C VAL A 15 -4.20 13.50 -12.48
N ALA A 16 -3.92 14.77 -12.74
CA ALA A 16 -3.45 15.69 -11.69
C ALA A 16 -4.51 15.86 -10.58
N TYR A 17 -5.78 16.02 -10.94
CA TYR A 17 -6.90 16.06 -10.00
C TYR A 17 -6.98 14.76 -9.17
N LEU A 18 -6.92 13.60 -9.84
CA LEU A 18 -6.92 12.29 -9.17
C LEU A 18 -5.82 12.20 -8.11
N ILE A 19 -4.59 12.52 -8.48
CA ILE A 19 -3.42 12.47 -7.60
C ILE A 19 -3.60 13.41 -6.41
N LEU A 20 -3.90 14.68 -6.66
CA LEU A 20 -4.00 15.70 -5.62
C LEU A 20 -5.12 15.38 -4.63
N VAL A 21 -6.32 15.07 -5.13
CA VAL A 21 -7.47 14.75 -4.29
C VAL A 21 -7.23 13.46 -3.50
N THR A 22 -6.63 12.43 -4.10
CA THR A 22 -6.30 11.18 -3.39
C THR A 22 -5.27 11.43 -2.29
N ASN A 23 -4.26 12.26 -2.50
CA ASN A 23 -3.30 12.65 -1.45
C ASN A 23 -3.98 13.34 -0.27
N VAL A 24 -4.86 14.31 -0.54
CA VAL A 24 -5.63 15.00 0.52
C VAL A 24 -6.50 14.01 1.29
N LEU A 25 -7.19 13.11 0.60
CA LEU A 25 -8.03 12.10 1.24
C LEU A 25 -7.21 11.13 2.10
N LEU A 26 -6.04 10.70 1.63
CA LEU A 26 -5.10 9.87 2.41
C LEU A 26 -4.62 10.60 3.66
N LEU A 27 -4.23 11.88 3.52
CA LEU A 27 -3.79 12.70 4.64
C LEU A 27 -4.87 12.83 5.70
N VAL A 28 -6.11 13.11 5.31
CA VAL A 28 -7.25 13.22 6.23
C VAL A 28 -7.58 11.87 6.87
N ALA A 29 -7.60 10.79 6.10
CA ALA A 29 -7.95 9.46 6.59
C ALA A 29 -6.85 8.83 7.48
N CYS A 30 -5.57 9.21 7.27
CA CYS A 30 -4.42 8.77 8.07
C CYS A 30 -3.98 9.86 9.07
N LEU A 31 -4.82 10.83 9.37
CA LEU A 31 -4.49 11.98 10.22
C LEU A 31 -3.85 11.60 11.56
N PRO A 32 -4.29 10.56 12.30
CA PRO A 32 -3.64 10.16 13.54
C PRO A 32 -2.16 9.76 13.34
N LEU A 33 -1.86 9.00 12.29
CA LEU A 33 -0.50 8.60 11.95
C LEU A 33 0.34 9.81 11.53
N VAL A 34 -0.22 10.68 10.70
CA VAL A 34 0.47 11.89 10.20
C VAL A 34 0.79 12.83 11.37
N LEU A 35 -0.15 13.05 12.28
CA LEU A 35 0.09 13.87 13.48
C LEU A 35 1.21 13.29 14.33
N LEU A 36 1.20 11.98 14.62
CA LEU A 36 2.28 11.34 15.36
C LEU A 36 3.64 11.53 14.69
N LEU A 37 3.71 11.35 13.36
CA LEU A 37 4.95 11.48 12.61
C LEU A 37 5.50 12.92 12.59
N VAL A 38 4.63 13.93 12.63
CA VAL A 38 5.03 15.33 12.56
C VAL A 38 5.30 15.93 13.95
N THR A 39 4.57 15.46 14.98
CA THR A 39 4.64 16.06 16.33
C THR A 39 5.55 15.32 17.29
N THR A 40 5.97 14.10 16.99
CA THR A 40 6.77 13.26 17.89
C THR A 40 8.05 12.78 17.21
N ASP A 41 9.08 12.47 18.01
CA ASP A 41 10.27 11.78 17.51
C ASP A 41 9.92 10.33 17.16
N PRO A 42 10.04 9.90 15.89
CA PRO A 42 9.72 8.53 15.47
C PRO A 42 10.53 7.46 16.20
N VAL A 43 11.74 7.77 16.67
CA VAL A 43 12.60 6.83 17.39
C VAL A 43 12.03 6.54 18.78
N LEU A 44 11.42 7.53 19.43
CA LEU A 44 10.82 7.37 20.76
C LEU A 44 9.37 6.91 20.67
N SER A 45 8.62 7.35 19.64
CA SER A 45 7.19 7.08 19.48
C SER A 45 6.88 5.86 18.62
N TRP A 46 7.87 5.06 18.24
CA TRP A 46 7.67 3.89 17.38
C TRP A 46 6.55 2.93 17.85
N PRO A 47 6.29 2.69 19.17
CA PRO A 47 5.18 1.83 19.57
C PRO A 47 3.81 2.41 19.20
N LEU A 48 3.66 3.74 19.35
CA LEU A 48 2.44 4.45 18.95
C LEU A 48 2.26 4.44 17.43
N LEU A 49 3.35 4.61 16.68
CA LEU A 49 3.35 4.50 15.22
C LEU A 49 2.96 3.10 14.75
N ALA A 50 3.46 2.06 15.43
CA ALA A 50 3.12 0.66 15.13
C ALA A 50 1.62 0.36 15.37
N VAL A 51 1.00 1.01 16.36
CA VAL A 51 -0.45 0.90 16.61
C VAL A 51 -1.27 1.75 15.63
N ALA A 52 -0.77 2.94 15.26
CA ALA A 52 -1.48 3.85 14.35
C ALA A 52 -1.45 3.37 12.89
N LEU A 53 -0.38 2.69 12.46
CA LEU A 53 -0.21 2.23 11.09
C LEU A 53 -1.34 1.30 10.60
N PRO A 54 -1.79 0.27 11.33
CA PRO A 54 -2.92 -0.55 10.94
C PRO A 54 -4.22 0.22 10.73
N LEU A 55 -4.44 1.31 11.45
CA LEU A 55 -5.63 2.13 11.30
C LEU A 55 -5.69 2.87 9.95
N CYS A 56 -4.56 2.96 9.25
CA CYS A 56 -4.52 3.52 7.89
C CYS A 56 -4.94 2.50 6.81
N ALA A 57 -5.12 1.22 7.15
CA ALA A 57 -5.50 0.20 6.16
C ALA A 57 -6.80 0.51 5.40
N PRO A 58 -7.89 1.03 6.02
CA PRO A 58 -9.08 1.45 5.29
C PRO A 58 -8.81 2.57 4.29
N ALA A 59 -7.87 3.48 4.58
CA ALA A 59 -7.48 4.55 3.66
C ALA A 59 -6.77 3.99 2.41
N LEU A 60 -5.93 2.98 2.57
CA LEU A 60 -5.31 2.27 1.45
C LEU A 60 -6.36 1.55 0.59
N MET A 61 -7.40 0.96 1.21
CA MET A 61 -8.53 0.39 0.48
C MET A 61 -9.33 1.45 -0.28
N GLY A 62 -9.52 2.64 0.33
CA GLY A 62 -10.14 3.80 -0.31
C GLY A 62 -9.36 4.23 -1.57
N ALA A 63 -8.03 4.35 -1.46
CA ALA A 63 -7.16 4.69 -2.58
C ALA A 63 -7.20 3.62 -3.69
N ALA A 64 -7.11 2.33 -3.33
CA ALA A 64 -7.20 1.23 -4.29
C ALA A 64 -8.53 1.24 -5.06
N ALA A 65 -9.66 1.50 -4.38
CA ALA A 65 -10.97 1.64 -5.01
C ALA A 65 -11.05 2.82 -5.97
N VAL A 66 -10.43 3.96 -5.63
CA VAL A 66 -10.33 5.13 -6.50
C VAL A 66 -9.52 4.81 -7.76
N PHE A 67 -8.38 4.14 -7.62
CA PHE A 67 -7.55 3.73 -8.75
C PHE A 67 -8.27 2.74 -9.68
N ALA A 68 -8.97 1.77 -9.09
CA ALA A 68 -9.81 0.83 -9.85
C ALA A 68 -10.97 1.53 -10.58
N ALA A 69 -11.64 2.49 -9.94
CA ALA A 69 -12.69 3.29 -10.56
C ALA A 69 -12.16 4.16 -11.71
N HIS A 70 -11.02 4.82 -11.50
CA HIS A 70 -10.37 5.61 -12.54
C HIS A 70 -9.97 4.75 -13.77
N SER A 71 -9.47 3.53 -13.55
CA SER A 71 -9.14 2.60 -14.65
C SER A 71 -10.36 2.16 -15.48
N ARG A 72 -11.58 2.35 -14.96
CA ARG A 72 -12.86 2.13 -15.66
C ARG A 72 -13.46 3.43 -16.26
N GLY A 73 -12.76 4.57 -16.14
CA GLY A 73 -13.22 5.87 -16.62
C GLY A 73 -14.16 6.61 -15.67
N GLU A 74 -14.31 6.15 -14.43
CA GLU A 74 -15.13 6.84 -13.42
C GLU A 74 -14.40 8.05 -12.84
N THR A 75 -15.11 9.15 -12.57
CA THR A 75 -14.53 10.42 -12.11
C THR A 75 -14.87 10.77 -10.65
N ALA A 76 -15.73 10.01 -10.00
CA ALA A 76 -16.24 10.30 -8.64
C ALA A 76 -15.25 9.91 -7.52
N VAL A 77 -14.07 10.54 -7.46
CA VAL A 77 -12.95 10.21 -6.57
C VAL A 77 -13.36 10.21 -5.09
N VAL A 78 -13.89 11.34 -4.59
CA VAL A 78 -14.21 11.53 -3.16
C VAL A 78 -15.25 10.53 -2.67
N ARG A 79 -16.34 10.38 -3.43
CA ARG A 79 -17.42 9.44 -3.07
C ARG A 79 -16.96 7.99 -3.05
N THR A 80 -16.15 7.60 -4.03
CA THR A 80 -15.60 6.24 -4.14
C THR A 80 -14.66 5.94 -2.98
N PHE A 81 -13.76 6.89 -2.64
CA PHE A 81 -12.85 6.74 -1.51
C PHE A 81 -13.59 6.50 -0.20
N TRP A 82 -14.50 7.41 0.19
CA TRP A 82 -15.20 7.32 1.48
C TRP A 82 -16.14 6.12 1.58
N ARG A 83 -16.72 5.69 0.45
CA ARG A 83 -17.53 4.46 0.41
C ARG A 83 -16.68 3.24 0.72
N ALA A 84 -15.55 3.09 0.04
CA ALA A 84 -14.63 1.97 0.26
C ALA A 84 -14.00 2.02 1.65
N TRP A 85 -13.60 3.20 2.12
CA TRP A 85 -13.08 3.42 3.46
C TRP A 85 -14.04 2.94 4.55
N ARG A 86 -15.34 3.29 4.46
CA ARG A 86 -16.38 2.87 5.43
C ARG A 86 -16.69 1.38 5.33
N ALA A 87 -16.65 0.81 4.15
CA ALA A 87 -17.00 -0.60 3.93
C ALA A 87 -15.91 -1.57 4.37
N SER A 88 -14.63 -1.13 4.42
CA SER A 88 -13.47 -2.00 4.54
C SER A 88 -12.66 -1.71 5.80
N TRP A 89 -13.18 -2.12 6.98
CA TRP A 89 -12.46 -1.87 8.25
C TRP A 89 -11.76 -3.13 8.78
N ARG A 90 -12.51 -4.17 9.08
CA ARG A 90 -11.98 -5.29 9.86
C ARG A 90 -10.84 -6.04 9.19
N ARG A 91 -11.05 -6.53 7.97
CA ARG A 91 -10.09 -7.39 7.28
C ARG A 91 -8.77 -6.70 6.96
N PRO A 92 -8.75 -5.49 6.34
CA PRO A 92 -7.51 -4.78 6.05
C PRO A 92 -6.75 -4.34 7.30
N VAL A 93 -7.46 -3.92 8.37
CA VAL A 93 -6.82 -3.55 9.64
C VAL A 93 -6.12 -4.75 10.26
N TRP A 94 -6.77 -5.92 10.34
CA TRP A 94 -6.14 -7.14 10.85
C TRP A 94 -4.96 -7.60 9.99
N LEU A 95 -5.06 -7.49 8.66
CA LEU A 95 -3.95 -7.79 7.76
C LEU A 95 -2.74 -6.90 8.07
N LEU A 96 -2.97 -5.59 8.13
CA LEU A 96 -1.88 -4.64 8.35
C LEU A 96 -1.34 -4.72 9.79
N ALA A 97 -2.20 -4.99 10.78
CA ALA A 97 -1.79 -5.23 12.16
C ALA A 97 -0.87 -6.46 12.28
N ALA A 98 -1.26 -7.58 11.65
CA ALA A 98 -0.43 -8.78 11.64
C ALA A 98 0.92 -8.53 10.94
N ALA A 99 0.92 -7.85 9.79
CA ALA A 99 2.14 -7.49 9.07
C ALA A 99 3.03 -6.57 9.91
N THR A 100 2.46 -5.54 10.54
CA THR A 100 3.19 -4.62 11.43
C THR A 100 3.77 -5.36 12.63
N ALA A 101 3.01 -6.26 13.26
CA ALA A 101 3.49 -7.06 14.38
C ALA A 101 4.69 -7.92 13.99
N VAL A 102 4.68 -8.58 12.83
CA VAL A 102 5.82 -9.36 12.34
C VAL A 102 7.03 -8.46 12.07
N VAL A 103 6.84 -7.30 11.44
CA VAL A 103 7.95 -6.38 11.17
C VAL A 103 8.53 -5.84 12.48
N VAL A 104 7.70 -5.47 13.45
CA VAL A 104 8.14 -5.00 14.76
C VAL A 104 8.94 -6.10 15.48
N LEU A 105 8.43 -7.34 15.48
CA LEU A 105 9.14 -8.48 16.07
C LEU A 105 10.53 -8.65 15.43
N VAL A 106 10.59 -8.63 14.10
CA VAL A 106 11.87 -8.73 13.37
C VAL A 106 12.82 -7.59 13.74
N LEU A 107 12.33 -6.35 13.85
CA LEU A 107 13.18 -5.21 14.22
C LEU A 107 13.70 -5.31 15.65
N VAL A 108 12.88 -5.80 16.57
CA VAL A 108 13.28 -6.08 17.97
C VAL A 108 14.35 -7.17 17.98
N ASP A 109 14.14 -8.29 17.28
CA ASP A 109 15.11 -9.38 17.19
C ASP A 109 16.44 -8.91 16.59
N VAL A 110 16.41 -8.12 15.51
CA VAL A 110 17.61 -7.52 14.90
C VAL A 110 18.36 -6.68 15.92
N ARG A 111 17.66 -5.85 16.72
CA ARG A 111 18.31 -5.01 17.73
C ARG A 111 19.00 -5.82 18.82
N PHE A 112 18.41 -6.93 19.27
CA PHE A 112 19.00 -7.81 20.26
C PHE A 112 20.14 -8.66 19.71
N LEU A 113 20.04 -9.11 18.47
CA LEU A 113 21.02 -9.98 17.82
C LEU A 113 22.21 -9.22 17.23
N ALA A 114 22.05 -7.92 16.91
CA ALA A 114 23.09 -7.12 16.27
C ALA A 114 24.45 -7.14 16.98
N PRO A 115 24.56 -7.11 18.34
CA PRO A 115 25.83 -7.18 19.04
C PRO A 115 26.39 -8.60 19.16
N THR A 116 25.70 -9.63 18.66
CA THR A 116 26.08 -11.03 18.84
C THR A 116 26.67 -11.63 17.56
N GLN A 117 27.56 -12.62 17.68
CA GLN A 117 28.08 -13.35 16.52
C GLN A 117 26.99 -14.11 15.75
N ILE A 118 25.96 -14.57 16.44
CA ILE A 118 24.80 -15.25 15.84
C ILE A 118 24.03 -14.28 14.93
N GLY A 119 24.01 -12.97 15.26
CA GLY A 119 23.37 -11.94 14.48
C GLY A 119 23.86 -11.88 13.03
N VAL A 120 25.14 -12.11 12.78
CA VAL A 120 25.70 -12.09 11.42
C VAL A 120 25.00 -13.08 10.48
N VAL A 121 24.57 -14.23 10.99
CA VAL A 121 23.87 -15.26 10.22
C VAL A 121 22.36 -15.04 10.24
N VAL A 122 21.77 -14.69 11.38
CA VAL A 122 20.32 -14.63 11.56
C VAL A 122 19.70 -13.36 10.97
N ILE A 123 20.38 -12.20 11.07
CA ILE A 123 19.84 -10.92 10.60
C ILE A 123 19.48 -10.93 9.08
N PRO A 124 20.29 -11.51 8.17
CA PRO A 124 19.90 -11.61 6.77
C PRO A 124 18.59 -12.39 6.55
N PHE A 125 18.36 -13.46 7.29
CA PHE A 125 17.09 -14.22 7.22
C PHE A 125 15.92 -13.41 7.74
N LEU A 126 16.07 -12.69 8.83
CA LEU A 126 15.06 -11.79 9.37
C LEU A 126 14.74 -10.65 8.38
N ALA A 127 15.75 -10.10 7.74
CA ALA A 127 15.55 -9.07 6.69
C ALA A 127 14.74 -9.62 5.52
N VAL A 128 15.01 -10.83 5.05
CA VAL A 128 14.24 -11.48 3.99
C VAL A 128 12.78 -11.68 4.43
N ILE A 129 12.53 -12.13 5.67
CA ILE A 129 11.16 -12.27 6.20
C ILE A 129 10.44 -10.93 6.21
N ALA A 130 11.08 -9.86 6.71
CA ALA A 130 10.48 -8.52 6.70
C ALA A 130 10.15 -8.03 5.28
N LEU A 131 11.07 -8.20 4.33
CA LEU A 131 10.86 -7.82 2.93
C LEU A 131 9.73 -8.61 2.28
N LEU A 132 9.63 -9.91 2.55
CA LEU A 132 8.53 -10.74 2.05
C LEU A 132 7.19 -10.28 2.62
N VAL A 133 7.10 -10.00 3.92
CA VAL A 133 5.88 -9.52 4.56
C VAL A 133 5.46 -8.18 3.95
N VAL A 134 6.38 -7.19 3.86
CA VAL A 134 6.07 -5.87 3.30
C VAL A 134 5.70 -5.96 1.82
N GLY A 135 6.35 -6.83 1.05
CA GLY A 135 6.04 -7.05 -0.37
C GLY A 135 4.70 -7.75 -0.61
N CYS A 136 4.26 -8.63 0.31
CA CYS A 136 2.97 -9.32 0.20
C CYS A 136 1.76 -8.45 0.60
N VAL A 137 1.94 -7.45 1.48
CA VAL A 137 0.85 -6.60 1.97
C VAL A 137 0.07 -5.90 0.85
N PRO A 138 0.70 -5.21 -0.11
CA PRO A 138 -0.03 -4.56 -1.20
C PRO A 138 -0.84 -5.54 -2.03
N VAL A 139 -0.27 -6.71 -2.34
CA VAL A 139 -0.95 -7.75 -3.13
C VAL A 139 -2.16 -8.29 -2.37
N ALA A 140 -2.04 -8.52 -1.07
CA ALA A 140 -3.14 -8.97 -0.22
C ALA A 140 -4.25 -7.90 -0.08
N LEU A 141 -3.88 -6.62 0.06
CA LEU A 141 -4.85 -5.52 0.11
C LEU A 141 -5.63 -5.39 -1.19
N VAL A 142 -4.96 -5.49 -2.35
CA VAL A 142 -5.62 -5.45 -3.66
C VAL A 142 -6.50 -6.68 -3.87
N ALA A 143 -6.07 -7.86 -3.42
CA ALA A 143 -6.89 -9.08 -3.45
C ALA A 143 -8.17 -8.91 -2.62
N LEU A 144 -8.09 -8.30 -1.42
CA LEU A 144 -9.26 -7.98 -0.58
C LEU A 144 -10.18 -6.93 -1.23
N ALA A 145 -9.61 -5.98 -2.00
CA ALA A 145 -10.37 -4.92 -2.66
C ALA A 145 -11.14 -5.43 -3.89
N GLU A 146 -10.53 -6.31 -4.68
CA GLU A 146 -11.07 -6.73 -5.99
C GLU A 146 -11.84 -8.06 -5.91
N ALA A 147 -11.48 -8.98 -5.01
CA ALA A 147 -12.20 -10.24 -4.80
C ALA A 147 -13.23 -10.08 -3.66
N GLY A 148 -14.39 -9.48 -3.96
CA GLY A 148 -15.43 -9.06 -3.02
C GLY A 148 -16.02 -10.13 -2.08
N GLY A 149 -15.67 -11.40 -2.21
CA GLY A 149 -16.08 -12.53 -1.36
C GLY A 149 -14.92 -13.26 -0.67
N SER A 150 -13.67 -12.95 -0.97
CA SER A 150 -12.51 -13.69 -0.47
C SER A 150 -12.34 -13.54 1.06
N THR A 151 -12.01 -14.66 1.71
CA THR A 151 -11.60 -14.63 3.11
C THR A 151 -10.18 -14.05 3.24
N LEU A 152 -9.85 -13.46 4.40
CA LEU A 152 -8.50 -12.95 4.67
C LEU A 152 -7.42 -14.01 4.38
N ARG A 153 -7.67 -15.27 4.78
CA ARG A 153 -6.75 -16.39 4.57
C ARG A 153 -6.52 -16.67 3.07
N GLN A 154 -7.57 -16.61 2.25
CA GLN A 154 -7.45 -16.82 0.80
C GLN A 154 -6.66 -15.68 0.15
N ALA A 155 -6.93 -14.42 0.51
CA ALA A 155 -6.21 -13.25 0.02
C ALA A 155 -4.71 -13.33 0.36
N VAL A 156 -4.37 -13.69 1.61
CA VAL A 156 -2.98 -13.85 2.04
C VAL A 156 -2.28 -15.00 1.32
N LYS A 157 -2.93 -16.18 1.19
CA LYS A 157 -2.36 -17.31 0.43
C LYS A 157 -2.08 -16.95 -1.03
N ALA A 158 -3.05 -16.32 -1.69
CA ALA A 158 -2.87 -15.87 -3.07
C ALA A 158 -1.74 -14.83 -3.18
N ALA A 159 -1.68 -13.88 -2.25
CA ALA A 159 -0.64 -12.87 -2.20
C ALA A 159 0.76 -13.47 -2.05
N VAL A 160 0.97 -14.36 -1.09
CA VAL A 160 2.26 -15.02 -0.86
C VAL A 160 2.71 -15.83 -2.08
N PHE A 161 1.82 -16.65 -2.62
CA PHE A 161 2.13 -17.49 -3.78
C PHE A 161 2.45 -16.66 -5.04
N LEU A 162 1.62 -15.66 -5.33
CA LEU A 162 1.77 -14.85 -6.55
C LEU A 162 2.90 -13.82 -6.42
N ALA A 163 3.13 -13.25 -5.22
CA ALA A 163 4.27 -12.37 -4.97
C ALA A 163 5.61 -13.12 -5.11
N ALA A 164 5.69 -14.36 -4.60
CA ALA A 164 6.86 -15.21 -4.77
C ALA A 164 7.09 -15.59 -6.25
N ARG A 165 6.03 -15.97 -6.96
CA ARG A 165 6.13 -16.32 -8.39
C ARG A 165 6.55 -15.15 -9.27
N ARG A 166 6.13 -13.92 -8.91
CA ARG A 166 6.45 -12.68 -9.63
C ARG A 166 7.30 -11.73 -8.78
N TRP A 167 8.33 -12.29 -8.16
CA TRP A 167 9.20 -11.59 -7.21
C TRP A 167 9.74 -10.25 -7.73
N HIS A 168 10.01 -10.14 -9.04
CA HIS A 168 10.47 -8.91 -9.68
C HIS A 168 9.48 -7.74 -9.52
N LEU A 169 8.15 -7.98 -9.60
CA LEU A 169 7.14 -6.96 -9.38
C LEU A 169 7.06 -6.57 -7.89
N SER A 170 7.25 -7.54 -6.99
CA SER A 170 7.33 -7.27 -5.55
C SER A 170 8.55 -6.41 -5.22
N VAL A 171 9.70 -6.67 -5.85
CA VAL A 171 10.91 -5.84 -5.71
C VAL A 171 10.66 -4.40 -6.20
N VAL A 172 10.02 -4.21 -7.36
CA VAL A 172 9.67 -2.86 -7.84
C VAL A 172 8.75 -2.15 -6.84
N SER A 173 7.74 -2.84 -6.31
CA SER A 173 6.86 -2.26 -5.29
C SER A 173 7.60 -1.90 -4.00
N LEU A 174 8.55 -2.73 -3.56
CA LEU A 174 9.41 -2.45 -2.41
C LEU A 174 10.31 -1.24 -2.65
N LEU A 175 10.90 -1.12 -3.84
CA LEU A 175 11.71 0.05 -4.21
C LEU A 175 10.87 1.34 -4.20
N VAL A 176 9.64 1.30 -4.73
CA VAL A 176 8.73 2.45 -4.69
C VAL A 176 8.38 2.82 -3.25
N LEU A 177 8.09 1.84 -2.39
CA LEU A 177 7.79 2.09 -0.97
C LEU A 177 9.03 2.61 -0.21
N ALA A 178 10.21 2.06 -0.48
CA ALA A 178 11.47 2.53 0.11
C ALA A 178 11.78 3.98 -0.32
N PHE A 179 11.60 4.28 -1.61
CA PHE A 179 11.75 5.66 -2.12
C PHE A 179 10.75 6.62 -1.48
N GLN A 180 9.48 6.19 -1.31
CA GLN A 180 8.47 6.98 -0.62
C GLN A 180 8.83 7.23 0.85
N ALA A 181 9.36 6.21 1.55
CA ALA A 181 9.85 6.36 2.92
C ALA A 181 11.04 7.32 3.00
N TYR A 182 11.98 7.22 2.06
CA TYR A 182 13.09 8.17 1.96
C TYR A 182 12.60 9.61 1.72
N LEU A 183 11.67 9.81 0.79
CA LEU A 183 11.07 11.14 0.54
C LEU A 183 10.39 11.68 1.80
N PHE A 184 9.78 10.81 2.60
CA PHE A 184 9.14 11.21 3.84
C PHE A 184 10.15 11.77 4.85
N THR A 185 11.34 11.17 4.95
CA THR A 185 12.41 11.68 5.83
C THR A 185 13.07 12.95 5.30
N ALA A 186 13.23 13.07 3.97
CA ALA A 186 13.89 14.21 3.33
C ALA A 186 12.95 15.43 3.18
N SER A 187 11.69 15.22 2.84
CA SER A 187 10.69 16.26 2.57
C SER A 187 9.27 15.76 2.84
N PRO A 188 8.81 15.76 4.11
CA PRO A 188 7.49 15.24 4.49
C PRO A 188 6.33 15.86 3.70
N ALA A 189 6.42 17.17 3.41
CA ALA A 189 5.40 17.89 2.65
C ALA A 189 5.27 17.38 1.21
N LEU A 190 6.38 17.11 0.52
CA LEU A 190 6.37 16.52 -0.83
C LEU A 190 5.90 15.08 -0.80
N ALA A 191 6.34 14.32 0.20
CA ALA A 191 5.95 12.92 0.34
C ALA A 191 4.44 12.75 0.55
N LEU A 192 3.83 13.55 1.39
CA LEU A 192 2.40 13.51 1.68
C LEU A 192 1.54 14.26 0.65
N GLY A 193 2.02 15.44 0.20
CA GLY A 193 1.24 16.32 -0.65
C GLY A 193 1.18 15.88 -2.11
N VAL A 194 2.24 15.27 -2.62
CA VAL A 194 2.38 15.00 -4.06
C VAL A 194 2.67 13.54 -4.37
N SER A 195 3.63 12.90 -3.69
CA SER A 195 4.18 11.61 -4.14
C SER A 195 3.45 10.38 -3.58
N ALA A 196 2.66 10.49 -2.51
CA ALA A 196 2.00 9.33 -1.90
C ALA A 196 1.01 8.64 -2.85
N ALA A 197 0.12 9.38 -3.52
CA ALA A 197 -0.85 8.78 -4.44
C ALA A 197 -0.20 8.18 -5.70
N PRO A 198 0.77 8.81 -6.39
CA PRO A 198 1.51 8.18 -7.47
C PRO A 198 2.25 6.91 -7.05
N ALA A 199 2.93 6.93 -5.89
CA ALA A 199 3.62 5.76 -5.37
C ALA A 199 2.64 4.61 -5.10
N LEU A 200 1.51 4.90 -4.42
CA LEU A 200 0.47 3.91 -4.17
C LEU A 200 -0.20 3.42 -5.45
N TYR A 201 -0.36 4.28 -6.47
CA TYR A 201 -0.90 3.87 -7.76
C TYR A 201 0.01 2.85 -8.46
N LEU A 202 1.34 3.09 -8.46
CA LEU A 202 2.32 2.14 -9.00
C LEU A 202 2.28 0.80 -8.26
N VAL A 203 2.26 0.84 -6.93
CA VAL A 203 2.19 -0.36 -6.09
C VAL A 203 0.88 -1.12 -6.32
N TRP A 204 -0.26 -0.42 -6.42
CA TRP A 204 -1.55 -1.00 -6.76
C TRP A 204 -1.55 -1.64 -8.16
N ALA A 205 -1.02 -0.94 -9.17
CA ALA A 205 -0.95 -1.45 -10.55
C ALA A 205 -0.11 -2.73 -10.64
N ASN A 206 1.04 -2.77 -9.96
CA ASN A 206 1.89 -3.96 -9.86
C ASN A 206 1.16 -5.11 -9.14
N ALA A 207 0.50 -4.83 -8.03
CA ALA A 207 -0.25 -5.82 -7.27
C ALA A 207 -1.42 -6.40 -8.11
N ARG A 208 -2.17 -5.54 -8.80
CA ARG A 208 -3.25 -5.95 -9.69
C ARG A 208 -2.75 -6.79 -10.86
N PHE A 209 -1.64 -6.41 -11.47
CA PHE A 209 -1.01 -7.21 -12.52
C PHE A 209 -0.57 -8.58 -12.01
N THR A 210 -0.07 -8.64 -10.78
CA THR A 210 0.32 -9.88 -10.11
C THR A 210 -0.88 -10.80 -9.89
N LEU A 211 -2.05 -10.24 -9.55
CA LEU A 211 -3.29 -10.97 -9.26
C LEU A 211 -4.09 -11.37 -10.50
N ARG A 212 -3.78 -10.85 -11.68
CA ARG A 212 -4.55 -11.15 -12.93
C ARG A 212 -4.90 -12.62 -13.13
N PRO A 213 -3.99 -13.60 -12.91
CA PRO A 213 -4.33 -15.01 -13.12
C PRO A 213 -5.39 -15.52 -12.15
N ALA A 214 -5.39 -15.03 -10.90
CA ALA A 214 -6.36 -15.41 -9.89
C ALA A 214 -7.73 -14.76 -10.14
N LEU A 215 -7.73 -13.48 -10.53
CA LEU A 215 -8.95 -12.73 -10.85
C LEU A 215 -9.64 -13.26 -12.12
N ALA A 216 -8.87 -13.76 -13.10
CA ALA A 216 -9.43 -14.38 -14.31
C ALA A 216 -10.09 -15.75 -14.03
N ALA A 217 -9.60 -16.49 -13.05
CA ALA A 217 -10.16 -17.78 -12.66
C ALA A 217 -11.50 -17.67 -11.91
N ASP A 218 -11.76 -16.51 -11.27
CA ASP A 218 -13.02 -16.25 -10.54
C ASP A 218 -14.15 -15.68 -11.42
N GLN A 219 -13.89 -15.40 -12.70
CA GLN A 219 -14.96 -14.98 -13.62
C GLN A 219 -15.70 -16.23 -14.11
N PRO A 220 -17.03 -16.32 -13.88
CA PRO A 220 -17.81 -17.41 -14.47
C PRO A 220 -17.65 -17.35 -15.99
N VAL A 221 -17.28 -18.49 -16.59
CA VAL A 221 -17.26 -18.66 -18.04
C VAL A 221 -18.66 -18.29 -18.53
N ALA A 222 -18.78 -17.15 -19.20
CA ALA A 222 -20.02 -16.77 -19.85
C ALA A 222 -20.33 -17.84 -20.94
N ALA A 223 -21.28 -18.70 -20.61
CA ALA A 223 -21.81 -19.70 -21.52
C ALA A 223 -22.85 -19.06 -22.45
#